data_51dc002b0dec84ab72a0d5513ca6cdef
#
_entry.id   51dc002b0dec84ab72a0d5513ca6cdef
#
_cell.length_a   1.000
_cell.length_b   1.000
_cell.length_c   1.000
_cell.angle_alpha   90.00
_cell.angle_beta   90.00
_cell.angle_gamma   90.00
#
_symmetry.space_group_name_H-M   'P 1'
#
loop_
_entity.id
_entity.type
_entity.pdbx_description
1 polymer ?
#
loop_
_entity_poly.entity_id
_entity_poly.type
_entity_poly.pdbx_seq_one_letter_code
_entity_poly.pdbx_strand_id
1 'polypeptide(L)'
;MAKKLHEAGLEVVISTAANKVAISRAVRKGTLRKLANRLYTTNLSDPPESIVRRNLWPIVGAFIPGALIADRTAIENAPASDGSVFLIADRFRPIDLPGITIKPRKGPPPLESDQPFIGSLRLSSIPRAYLDNMAVSRPREGQVGRTLTRAELEERLDAFLRRGGSGALNKLRDDARAIASALQLEDSFAHLDKLIGALLGTRETALETSSARARRAGRPYDPHRQSLFETLHAALRASPPIIRLAPARTPDRAAVLAFYESYFSNFIEGTEFPVDEAAEIVFEGRIPAGRPEDAHDVLGTYRLAADPVDRRRVPKNASDLLDILKQRHATVMGGRPDKMPGIFKSRSNQAGSTVFVAPDLVEGTLEQGFGFYRNLVSWIISSHDHAFCSASVL
;
A
#
# COMPACT_ATOMS: atom_id res chain seq x y z
N MET A 1 -5.39 -44.53 -12.25
CA MET A 1 -5.68 -43.59 -11.17
C MET A 1 -4.91 -42.28 -11.37
N ALA A 2 -3.58 -42.24 -11.52
CA ALA A 2 -2.82 -41.03 -11.82
C ALA A 2 -3.33 -40.31 -13.08
N LYS A 3 -3.66 -41.04 -14.16
CA LYS A 3 -4.26 -40.50 -15.38
C LYS A 3 -5.63 -39.85 -15.13
N LYS A 4 -6.52 -40.47 -14.29
CA LYS A 4 -7.80 -39.89 -13.86
C LYS A 4 -7.65 -38.67 -12.93
N LEU A 5 -6.60 -38.62 -12.12
CA LEU A 5 -6.29 -37.47 -11.25
C LEU A 5 -5.71 -36.32 -12.05
N HIS A 6 -4.91 -36.59 -13.07
CA HIS A 6 -4.41 -35.61 -14.01
C HIS A 6 -5.53 -35.05 -14.92
N GLU A 7 -6.45 -35.94 -15.35
CA GLU A 7 -7.67 -35.56 -16.10
C GLU A 7 -8.64 -34.71 -15.23
N ALA A 8 -8.60 -34.84 -13.89
CA ALA A 8 -9.37 -34.03 -12.96
C ALA A 8 -8.71 -32.69 -12.57
N GLY A 9 -7.53 -32.39 -13.11
CA GLY A 9 -6.80 -31.14 -12.84
C GLY A 9 -6.25 -31.02 -11.42
N LEU A 10 -6.24 -32.10 -10.62
CA LEU A 10 -5.77 -32.09 -9.24
C LEU A 10 -4.26 -32.28 -9.16
N GLU A 11 -3.55 -31.20 -8.82
CA GLU A 11 -2.09 -31.26 -8.64
C GLU A 11 -1.67 -32.00 -7.36
N VAL A 12 -2.50 -31.92 -6.31
CA VAL A 12 -2.23 -32.58 -5.02
C VAL A 12 -3.23 -33.69 -4.72
N VAL A 13 -2.75 -34.74 -4.08
CA VAL A 13 -3.50 -35.93 -3.72
C VAL A 13 -3.36 -36.23 -2.23
N ILE A 14 -4.49 -36.30 -1.53
CA ILE A 14 -4.54 -36.66 -0.11
C ILE A 14 -4.77 -38.17 0.03
N SER A 15 -3.91 -38.86 0.81
CA SER A 15 -4.08 -40.27 1.12
C SER A 15 -5.16 -40.47 2.17
N THR A 16 -6.10 -41.36 1.81
CA THR A 16 -7.19 -41.85 2.68
C THR A 16 -7.14 -43.36 2.76
N ALA A 17 -7.93 -43.97 3.64
CA ALA A 17 -8.01 -45.43 3.71
C ALA A 17 -8.41 -46.05 2.34
N ALA A 18 -9.31 -45.39 1.61
CA ALA A 18 -9.83 -45.87 0.32
C ALA A 18 -8.82 -45.87 -0.83
N ASN A 19 -7.83 -44.93 -0.81
CA ASN A 19 -6.90 -44.76 -1.93
C ASN A 19 -5.43 -45.12 -1.62
N LYS A 20 -5.12 -45.51 -0.38
CA LYS A 20 -3.76 -45.77 0.11
C LYS A 20 -2.97 -46.76 -0.77
N VAL A 21 -3.59 -47.85 -1.17
CA VAL A 21 -2.95 -48.91 -2.00
C VAL A 21 -2.63 -48.36 -3.40
N ALA A 22 -3.56 -47.63 -4.00
CA ALA A 22 -3.37 -47.01 -5.31
C ALA A 22 -2.27 -45.93 -5.31
N ILE A 23 -2.22 -45.13 -4.28
CA ILE A 23 -1.15 -44.12 -4.06
C ILE A 23 0.22 -44.82 -3.93
N SER A 24 0.32 -45.90 -3.10
CA SER A 24 1.55 -46.65 -2.93
C SER A 24 2.08 -47.23 -4.25
N ARG A 25 1.17 -47.76 -5.10
CA ARG A 25 1.52 -48.24 -6.44
C ARG A 25 1.99 -47.09 -7.37
N ALA A 26 1.33 -45.93 -7.33
CA ALA A 26 1.68 -44.78 -8.14
C ALA A 26 3.03 -44.20 -7.76
N VAL A 27 3.35 -44.11 -6.47
CA VAL A 27 4.66 -43.73 -5.97
C VAL A 27 5.76 -44.68 -6.44
N ARG A 28 5.54 -46.02 -6.35
CA ARG A 28 6.50 -47.01 -6.86
C ARG A 28 6.70 -46.93 -8.38
N LYS A 29 5.68 -46.52 -9.13
CA LYS A 29 5.78 -46.26 -10.58
C LYS A 29 6.37 -44.89 -10.94
N GLY A 30 6.74 -44.08 -9.96
CA GLY A 30 7.28 -42.74 -10.20
C GLY A 30 6.26 -41.73 -10.76
N THR A 31 4.94 -42.01 -10.70
CA THR A 31 3.88 -41.12 -11.20
C THR A 31 3.29 -40.22 -10.12
N LEU A 32 3.67 -40.43 -8.85
CA LEU A 32 3.34 -39.57 -7.71
C LEU A 32 4.60 -39.40 -6.85
N ARG A 33 4.82 -38.17 -6.37
CA ARG A 33 5.83 -37.83 -5.39
C ARG A 33 5.20 -37.54 -4.04
N LYS A 34 5.79 -38.03 -2.96
CA LYS A 34 5.37 -37.72 -1.59
C LYS A 34 5.90 -36.32 -1.21
N LEU A 35 5.02 -35.45 -0.73
CA LEU A 35 5.38 -34.13 -0.19
C LEU A 35 5.46 -34.15 1.33
N ALA A 36 4.50 -34.77 2.01
CA ALA A 36 4.45 -34.90 3.46
C ALA A 36 3.64 -36.15 3.85
N ASN A 37 3.42 -36.36 5.16
CA ASN A 37 2.52 -37.44 5.60
C ASN A 37 1.12 -37.24 5.00
N ARG A 38 0.60 -38.26 4.33
CA ARG A 38 -0.69 -38.27 3.62
C ARG A 38 -0.79 -37.31 2.41
N LEU A 39 0.23 -36.51 2.11
CA LEU A 39 0.21 -35.54 1.00
C LEU A 39 1.14 -35.97 -0.13
N TYR A 40 0.61 -36.04 -1.33
CA TYR A 40 1.30 -36.43 -2.56
C TYR A 40 0.99 -35.46 -3.69
N THR A 41 1.82 -35.48 -4.75
CA THR A 41 1.61 -34.63 -5.94
C THR A 41 1.86 -35.40 -7.23
N THR A 42 1.14 -35.01 -8.27
CA THR A 42 1.38 -35.43 -9.66
C THR A 42 2.51 -34.59 -10.31
N ASN A 43 2.85 -33.46 -9.72
CA ASN A 43 3.94 -32.60 -10.19
C ASN A 43 5.28 -33.11 -9.64
N LEU A 44 6.13 -33.58 -10.55
CA LEU A 44 7.42 -34.18 -10.20
C LEU A 44 8.59 -33.17 -10.28
N SER A 45 8.39 -32.00 -10.91
CA SER A 45 9.44 -31.05 -11.23
C SER A 45 9.56 -29.92 -10.22
N ASP A 46 8.41 -29.32 -9.83
CA ASP A 46 8.41 -28.10 -9.02
C ASP A 46 8.90 -28.34 -7.57
N PRO A 47 9.44 -27.32 -6.91
CA PRO A 47 9.79 -27.37 -5.48
C PRO A 47 8.56 -27.72 -4.61
N PRO A 48 8.70 -28.61 -3.62
CA PRO A 48 7.60 -29.02 -2.73
C PRO A 48 6.89 -27.84 -2.07
N GLU A 49 7.63 -26.82 -1.65
CA GLU A 49 7.13 -25.60 -0.98
C GLU A 49 6.21 -24.81 -1.90
N SER A 50 6.57 -24.69 -3.18
CA SER A 50 5.77 -23.98 -4.18
C SER A 50 4.46 -24.70 -4.45
N ILE A 51 4.49 -26.04 -4.53
CA ILE A 51 3.28 -26.86 -4.74
C ILE A 51 2.35 -26.73 -3.53
N VAL A 52 2.88 -26.83 -2.31
CA VAL A 52 2.08 -26.70 -1.08
C VAL A 52 1.45 -25.30 -0.98
N ARG A 53 2.22 -24.27 -1.28
CA ARG A 53 1.77 -22.86 -1.17
C ARG A 53 0.60 -22.55 -2.12
N ARG A 54 0.68 -22.95 -3.38
CA ARG A 54 -0.41 -22.69 -4.36
C ARG A 54 -1.65 -23.56 -4.16
N ASN A 55 -1.51 -24.70 -3.47
CA ASN A 55 -2.60 -25.60 -3.12
C ASN A 55 -3.00 -25.54 -1.64
N LEU A 56 -2.62 -24.46 -0.94
CA LEU A 56 -2.75 -24.34 0.52
C LEU A 56 -4.15 -24.67 1.03
N TRP A 57 -5.16 -23.97 0.55
CA TRP A 57 -6.49 -24.07 1.12
C TRP A 57 -7.16 -25.42 0.84
N PRO A 58 -7.09 -26.02 -0.36
CA PRO A 58 -7.49 -27.40 -0.58
C PRO A 58 -6.81 -28.41 0.36
N ILE A 59 -5.50 -28.21 0.63
CA ILE A 59 -4.75 -29.07 1.54
C ILE A 59 -5.27 -28.89 2.98
N VAL A 60 -5.40 -27.66 3.46
CA VAL A 60 -5.92 -27.36 4.82
C VAL A 60 -7.31 -27.98 5.01
N GLY A 61 -8.24 -27.78 4.06
CA GLY A 61 -9.58 -28.31 4.11
C GLY A 61 -9.64 -29.83 4.13
N ALA A 62 -8.72 -30.51 3.43
CA ALA A 62 -8.63 -31.96 3.43
C ALA A 62 -7.98 -32.55 4.71
N PHE A 63 -7.09 -31.81 5.35
CA PHE A 63 -6.44 -32.22 6.61
C PHE A 63 -7.31 -31.94 7.83
N ILE A 64 -8.04 -30.82 7.83
CA ILE A 64 -8.87 -30.37 8.95
C ILE A 64 -10.21 -29.86 8.42
N PRO A 65 -11.10 -30.77 8.01
CA PRO A 65 -12.42 -30.39 7.52
C PRO A 65 -13.21 -29.56 8.56
N GLY A 66 -13.93 -28.54 8.10
CA GLY A 66 -14.74 -27.68 8.94
C GLY A 66 -13.97 -26.66 9.79
N ALA A 67 -12.65 -26.59 9.64
CA ALA A 67 -11.86 -25.61 10.38
C ALA A 67 -12.23 -24.18 10.01
N LEU A 68 -12.13 -23.27 10.99
CA LEU A 68 -12.28 -21.83 10.81
C LEU A 68 -10.91 -21.18 10.70
N ILE A 69 -10.63 -20.57 9.56
CA ILE A 69 -9.44 -19.72 9.39
C ILE A 69 -9.61 -18.51 10.30
N ALA A 70 -8.67 -18.30 11.22
CA ALA A 70 -8.79 -17.37 12.33
C ALA A 70 -7.50 -16.58 12.58
N ASP A 71 -7.53 -15.77 13.60
CA ASP A 71 -6.37 -15.01 14.09
C ASP A 71 -5.72 -14.18 12.96
N ARG A 72 -4.39 -14.05 12.96
CA ARG A 72 -3.60 -13.36 11.92
C ARG A 72 -3.98 -13.82 10.50
N THR A 73 -4.09 -15.14 10.31
CA THR A 73 -4.35 -15.71 8.98
C THR A 73 -5.69 -15.25 8.39
N ALA A 74 -6.70 -14.99 9.20
CA ALA A 74 -7.99 -14.47 8.72
C ALA A 74 -7.90 -13.01 8.21
N ILE A 75 -7.06 -12.18 8.84
CA ILE A 75 -6.85 -10.78 8.40
C ILE A 75 -5.92 -10.71 7.18
N GLU A 76 -4.86 -11.52 7.16
CA GLU A 76 -3.86 -11.52 6.10
C GLU A 76 -4.30 -12.30 4.86
N ASN A 77 -5.25 -13.23 5.02
CA ASN A 77 -5.69 -14.20 4.02
C ASN A 77 -4.51 -14.96 3.37
N ALA A 78 -3.46 -15.19 4.14
CA ALA A 78 -2.21 -15.80 3.72
C ALA A 78 -1.50 -16.46 4.92
N PRO A 79 -0.53 -17.35 4.68
CA PRO A 79 0.41 -17.78 5.71
C PRO A 79 1.21 -16.58 6.22
N ALA A 80 1.56 -16.61 7.51
CA ALA A 80 2.51 -15.66 8.08
C ALA A 80 3.90 -15.80 7.43
N SER A 81 4.81 -14.86 7.67
CA SER A 81 6.15 -14.83 7.05
C SER A 81 7.01 -16.07 7.34
N ASP A 82 6.77 -16.75 8.47
CA ASP A 82 7.39 -18.03 8.83
C ASP A 82 6.65 -19.26 8.25
N GLY A 83 5.65 -19.08 7.42
CA GLY A 83 4.81 -20.13 6.84
C GLY A 83 3.70 -20.65 7.78
N SER A 84 3.48 -20.03 8.94
CA SER A 84 2.42 -20.44 9.88
C SER A 84 1.03 -20.09 9.36
N VAL A 85 0.08 -21.04 9.50
CA VAL A 85 -1.35 -20.88 9.19
C VAL A 85 -2.14 -21.15 10.47
N PHE A 86 -2.85 -20.16 10.97
CA PHE A 86 -3.61 -20.24 12.21
C PHE A 86 -5.09 -20.45 11.94
N LEU A 87 -5.68 -21.38 12.68
CA LEU A 87 -7.10 -21.74 12.55
C LEU A 87 -7.68 -22.29 13.85
N ILE A 88 -9.00 -22.23 13.96
CA ILE A 88 -9.77 -22.84 15.06
C ILE A 88 -10.33 -24.19 14.57
N ALA A 89 -10.08 -25.23 15.36
CA ALA A 89 -10.60 -26.57 15.15
C ALA A 89 -10.59 -27.37 16.45
N ASP A 90 -11.25 -28.52 16.48
CA ASP A 90 -11.19 -29.46 17.63
C ASP A 90 -9.84 -30.12 17.81
N ARG A 91 -8.96 -29.95 16.83
CA ARG A 91 -7.58 -30.42 16.83
C ARG A 91 -6.61 -29.31 17.31
N PHE A 92 -5.55 -29.70 18.01
CA PHE A 92 -4.52 -28.75 18.51
C PHE A 92 -3.08 -29.13 18.15
N ARG A 93 -2.87 -30.28 17.45
CA ARG A 93 -1.52 -30.68 17.02
C ARG A 93 -1.18 -30.03 15.68
N PRO A 94 -0.04 -29.34 15.59
CA PRO A 94 0.44 -28.77 14.34
C PRO A 94 0.64 -29.83 13.26
N ILE A 95 0.56 -29.39 12.00
CA ILE A 95 0.84 -30.20 10.82
C ILE A 95 1.93 -29.50 10.03
N ASP A 96 3.10 -30.15 9.97
CA ASP A 96 4.23 -29.61 9.21
C ASP A 96 4.18 -30.12 7.77
N LEU A 97 4.25 -29.17 6.84
CA LEU A 97 4.29 -29.36 5.40
C LEU A 97 5.50 -28.59 4.84
N PRO A 98 5.98 -28.91 3.64
CA PRO A 98 7.04 -28.11 3.01
C PRO A 98 6.69 -26.62 2.94
N GLY A 99 7.43 -25.78 3.64
CA GLY A 99 7.26 -24.33 3.69
C GLY A 99 6.00 -23.80 4.41
N ILE A 100 5.22 -24.67 5.05
CA ILE A 100 3.96 -24.31 5.74
C ILE A 100 3.82 -25.13 7.02
N THR A 101 3.45 -24.48 8.12
CA THR A 101 3.03 -25.16 9.36
C THR A 101 1.59 -24.77 9.69
N ILE A 102 0.66 -25.72 9.61
CA ILE A 102 -0.73 -25.50 10.03
C ILE A 102 -0.79 -25.59 11.55
N LYS A 103 -1.21 -24.52 12.22
CA LYS A 103 -1.26 -24.40 13.69
C LYS A 103 -2.72 -24.26 14.17
N PRO A 104 -3.45 -25.37 14.35
CA PRO A 104 -4.80 -25.34 14.89
C PRO A 104 -4.82 -25.03 16.38
N ARG A 105 -5.83 -24.31 16.84
CA ARG A 105 -6.14 -24.11 18.25
C ARG A 105 -7.61 -24.41 18.55
N LYS A 106 -7.92 -24.66 19.82
CA LYS A 106 -9.30 -24.67 20.30
C LYS A 106 -9.86 -23.24 20.39
N GLY A 107 -11.12 -23.08 20.16
CA GLY A 107 -11.82 -21.80 20.28
C GLY A 107 -13.32 -21.93 19.99
N PRO A 108 -14.07 -20.83 20.08
CA PRO A 108 -15.49 -20.83 19.78
C PRO A 108 -15.76 -21.33 18.34
N PRO A 109 -16.82 -22.12 18.13
CA PRO A 109 -17.17 -22.64 16.80
C PRO A 109 -17.46 -21.50 15.82
N PRO A 110 -17.53 -21.80 14.50
CA PRO A 110 -17.96 -20.81 13.52
C PRO A 110 -19.33 -20.24 13.83
N LEU A 111 -19.48 -18.93 13.71
CA LEU A 111 -20.75 -18.21 13.77
C LEU A 111 -21.44 -18.23 12.39
N GLU A 112 -22.72 -17.89 12.35
CA GLU A 112 -23.45 -17.71 11.09
C GLU A 112 -22.83 -16.58 10.24
N SER A 113 -22.31 -15.54 10.88
CA SER A 113 -21.62 -14.40 10.25
C SER A 113 -20.25 -14.77 9.62
N ASP A 114 -19.65 -15.91 10.01
CA ASP A 114 -18.40 -16.37 9.41
C ASP A 114 -18.69 -16.95 8.01
N GLN A 115 -17.81 -16.65 7.06
CA GLN A 115 -18.04 -16.90 5.65
C GLN A 115 -17.67 -18.34 5.24
N PRO A 116 -18.43 -19.00 4.35
CA PRO A 116 -17.96 -20.19 3.67
C PRO A 116 -16.66 -19.89 2.93
N PHE A 117 -15.74 -20.86 2.94
CA PHE A 117 -14.47 -20.74 2.24
C PHE A 117 -14.20 -22.01 1.40
N ILE A 118 -13.01 -22.14 0.82
CA ILE A 118 -12.69 -23.24 -0.09
C ILE A 118 -12.94 -24.61 0.55
N GLY A 119 -13.68 -25.47 -0.14
CA GLY A 119 -14.06 -26.79 0.35
C GLY A 119 -15.00 -26.71 1.56
N SER A 120 -14.62 -27.35 2.66
CA SER A 120 -15.37 -27.34 3.93
C SER A 120 -14.89 -26.29 4.94
N LEU A 121 -13.91 -25.46 4.55
CA LEU A 121 -13.37 -24.43 5.44
C LEU A 121 -14.36 -23.28 5.64
N ARG A 122 -14.20 -22.59 6.76
CA ARG A 122 -14.86 -21.31 7.04
C ARG A 122 -13.78 -20.24 7.25
N LEU A 123 -14.10 -18.99 6.93
CA LEU A 123 -13.25 -17.84 7.17
C LEU A 123 -13.91 -16.95 8.22
N SER A 124 -13.19 -16.56 9.26
CA SER A 124 -13.69 -15.61 10.25
C SER A 124 -14.22 -14.36 9.56
N SER A 125 -15.39 -13.91 9.98
CA SER A 125 -15.90 -12.59 9.59
C SER A 125 -14.92 -11.50 10.01
N ILE A 126 -14.90 -10.38 9.29
CA ILE A 126 -13.96 -9.28 9.59
C ILE A 126 -14.04 -8.84 11.06
N PRO A 127 -15.24 -8.62 11.66
CA PRO A 127 -15.35 -8.27 13.07
C PRO A 127 -14.74 -9.33 13.98
N ARG A 128 -14.99 -10.61 13.72
CA ARG A 128 -14.41 -11.71 14.51
C ARG A 128 -12.90 -11.76 14.38
N ALA A 129 -12.38 -11.62 13.17
CA ALA A 129 -10.94 -11.63 12.91
C ALA A 129 -10.22 -10.51 13.70
N TYR A 130 -10.80 -9.32 13.78
CA TYR A 130 -10.24 -8.25 14.63
C TYR A 130 -10.35 -8.58 16.11
N LEU A 131 -11.46 -9.12 16.60
CA LEU A 131 -11.59 -9.53 18.00
C LEU A 131 -10.57 -10.60 18.41
N ASP A 132 -10.40 -11.63 17.59
CA ASP A 132 -9.40 -12.70 17.82
C ASP A 132 -7.98 -12.14 17.91
N ASN A 133 -7.67 -11.11 17.10
CA ASN A 133 -6.35 -10.49 17.07
C ASN A 133 -6.10 -9.47 18.20
N MET A 134 -7.09 -9.08 18.98
CA MET A 134 -6.88 -8.25 20.19
C MET A 134 -6.21 -9.03 21.31
N ALA A 135 -6.25 -10.36 21.31
CA ALA A 135 -5.54 -11.17 22.28
C ALA A 135 -4.03 -11.13 22.06
N VAL A 136 -3.26 -10.91 23.11
CA VAL A 136 -1.80 -10.91 23.02
C VAL A 136 -1.31 -12.35 22.89
N SER A 137 -0.57 -12.64 21.80
CA SER A 137 0.13 -13.90 21.66
C SER A 137 1.65 -13.70 21.75
N ARG A 138 2.31 -14.54 22.55
CA ARG A 138 3.78 -14.50 22.69
C ARG A 138 4.38 -15.60 21.81
N PRO A 139 5.02 -15.24 20.66
CA PRO A 139 5.70 -16.21 19.82
C PRO A 139 6.94 -16.76 20.52
N ARG A 140 7.35 -17.97 20.15
CA ARG A 140 8.70 -18.46 20.46
C ARG A 140 9.71 -17.73 19.58
N GLU A 141 10.96 -17.72 20.02
CA GLU A 141 12.04 -17.13 19.25
C GLU A 141 12.08 -17.67 17.80
N GLY A 142 12.18 -16.78 16.83
CA GLY A 142 12.16 -17.12 15.40
C GLY A 142 10.79 -17.48 14.82
N GLN A 143 9.70 -17.37 15.60
CA GLN A 143 8.34 -17.64 15.12
C GLN A 143 7.49 -16.37 15.10
N VAL A 144 6.52 -16.35 14.18
CA VAL A 144 5.50 -15.28 14.11
C VAL A 144 4.40 -15.53 15.13
N GLY A 145 3.94 -14.48 15.79
CA GLY A 145 2.82 -14.53 16.71
C GLY A 145 1.52 -14.97 16.03
N ARG A 146 0.68 -15.71 16.75
CA ARG A 146 -0.63 -16.14 16.29
C ARG A 146 -1.53 -14.94 15.97
N THR A 147 -1.47 -13.92 16.78
CA THR A 147 -2.20 -12.65 16.59
C THR A 147 -1.26 -11.57 16.06
N LEU A 148 -1.85 -10.57 15.43
CA LEU A 148 -1.14 -9.37 15.03
C LEU A 148 -0.60 -8.61 16.25
N THR A 149 0.53 -7.94 16.08
CA THR A 149 1.03 -6.96 17.05
C THR A 149 0.13 -5.74 17.10
N ARG A 150 0.28 -4.92 18.13
CA ARG A 150 -0.47 -3.66 18.24
C ARG A 150 -0.22 -2.73 17.05
N ALA A 151 1.02 -2.60 16.63
CA ALA A 151 1.39 -1.80 15.47
C ALA A 151 0.74 -2.31 14.18
N GLU A 152 0.80 -3.63 13.91
CA GLU A 152 0.13 -4.24 12.75
C GLU A 152 -1.39 -4.02 12.78
N LEU A 153 -2.03 -4.09 13.95
CA LEU A 153 -3.47 -3.81 14.10
C LEU A 153 -3.80 -2.35 13.80
N GLU A 154 -2.99 -1.41 14.29
CA GLU A 154 -3.15 0.01 13.99
C GLU A 154 -3.04 0.29 12.48
N GLU A 155 -2.06 -0.30 11.81
CA GLU A 155 -1.87 -0.19 10.35
C GLU A 155 -3.05 -0.77 9.57
N ARG A 156 -3.56 -1.94 9.98
CA ARG A 156 -4.71 -2.58 9.34
C ARG A 156 -6.01 -1.77 9.53
N LEU A 157 -6.25 -1.25 10.72
CA LEU A 157 -7.41 -0.39 11.00
C LEU A 157 -7.31 0.96 10.29
N ASP A 158 -6.12 1.56 10.24
CA ASP A 158 -5.89 2.79 9.47
C ASP A 158 -6.10 2.54 7.96
N ALA A 159 -5.63 1.42 7.42
CA ALA A 159 -5.90 1.03 6.04
C ALA A 159 -7.39 0.75 5.78
N PHE A 160 -8.11 0.19 6.75
CA PHE A 160 -9.55 -0.02 6.68
C PHE A 160 -10.31 1.32 6.66
N LEU A 161 -9.92 2.25 7.53
CA LEU A 161 -10.45 3.61 7.59
C LEU A 161 -10.20 4.38 6.28
N ARG A 162 -9.00 4.31 5.71
CA ARG A 162 -8.68 4.96 4.42
C ARG A 162 -9.55 4.47 3.26
N ARG A 163 -9.90 3.18 3.24
CA ARG A 163 -10.71 2.58 2.17
C ARG A 163 -12.20 2.84 2.31
N GLY A 164 -12.71 2.79 3.53
CA GLY A 164 -14.14 2.80 3.80
C GLY A 164 -14.66 4.01 4.58
N GLY A 165 -13.77 4.91 5.01
CA GLY A 165 -14.13 6.08 5.83
C GLY A 165 -14.52 5.73 7.26
N SER A 166 -14.86 6.76 8.04
CA SER A 166 -15.26 6.62 9.45
C SER A 166 -16.52 5.77 9.64
N GLY A 167 -17.45 5.82 8.68
CA GLY A 167 -18.68 5.03 8.70
C GLY A 167 -18.39 3.52 8.68
N ALA A 168 -17.48 3.08 7.81
CA ALA A 168 -17.09 1.66 7.73
C ALA A 168 -16.39 1.19 9.01
N LEU A 169 -15.52 2.04 9.61
CA LEU A 169 -14.84 1.70 10.84
C LEU A 169 -15.80 1.66 12.04
N ASN A 170 -16.78 2.54 12.10
CA ASN A 170 -17.85 2.50 13.11
C ASN A 170 -18.72 1.24 12.93
N LYS A 171 -19.07 0.87 11.70
CA LYS A 171 -19.80 -0.36 11.42
C LYS A 171 -19.01 -1.59 11.87
N LEU A 172 -17.71 -1.66 11.58
CA LEU A 172 -16.83 -2.74 12.09
C LEU A 172 -16.91 -2.86 13.61
N ARG A 173 -16.86 -1.71 14.33
CA ARG A 173 -16.97 -1.67 15.79
C ARG A 173 -18.32 -2.19 16.29
N ASP A 174 -19.41 -1.78 15.66
CA ASP A 174 -20.76 -2.17 16.06
C ASP A 174 -21.02 -3.66 15.76
N ASP A 175 -20.58 -4.16 14.62
CA ASP A 175 -20.65 -5.58 14.27
C ASP A 175 -19.80 -6.43 15.24
N ALA A 176 -18.60 -5.95 15.64
CA ALA A 176 -17.76 -6.62 16.63
C ALA A 176 -18.43 -6.67 18.03
N ARG A 177 -19.08 -5.59 18.42
CA ARG A 177 -19.85 -5.54 19.69
C ARG A 177 -20.96 -6.59 19.71
N ALA A 178 -21.67 -6.74 18.59
CA ALA A 178 -22.80 -7.67 18.50
C ALA A 178 -22.40 -9.14 18.69
N ILE A 179 -21.17 -9.52 18.32
CA ILE A 179 -20.70 -10.92 18.41
C ILE A 179 -19.77 -11.18 19.61
N ALA A 180 -19.30 -10.15 20.30
CA ALA A 180 -18.29 -10.28 21.35
C ALA A 180 -18.72 -11.23 22.48
N SER A 181 -19.96 -11.12 22.97
CA SER A 181 -20.45 -11.95 24.07
C SER A 181 -20.63 -13.42 23.64
N ALA A 182 -21.14 -13.69 22.44
CA ALA A 182 -21.26 -15.04 21.92
C ALA A 182 -19.90 -15.75 21.77
N LEU A 183 -18.83 -14.99 21.60
CA LEU A 183 -17.45 -15.47 21.50
C LEU A 183 -16.69 -15.46 22.83
N GLN A 184 -17.26 -14.89 23.90
CA GLN A 184 -16.60 -14.63 25.19
C GLN A 184 -15.33 -13.75 24.99
N LEU A 185 -15.44 -12.69 24.17
CA LEU A 185 -14.36 -11.78 23.79
C LEU A 185 -14.68 -10.32 24.14
N GLU A 186 -15.39 -10.07 25.26
CA GLU A 186 -15.77 -8.74 25.72
C GLU A 186 -14.54 -7.86 26.02
N ASP A 187 -13.49 -8.42 26.61
CA ASP A 187 -12.23 -7.71 26.85
C ASP A 187 -11.52 -7.36 25.52
N SER A 188 -11.51 -8.28 24.58
CA SER A 188 -11.00 -8.01 23.23
C SER A 188 -11.77 -6.89 22.55
N PHE A 189 -13.11 -6.88 22.70
CA PHE A 189 -13.94 -5.79 22.17
C PHE A 189 -13.61 -4.45 22.85
N ALA A 190 -13.43 -4.42 24.17
CA ALA A 190 -13.06 -3.19 24.86
C ALA A 190 -11.72 -2.60 24.37
N HIS A 191 -10.76 -3.46 24.04
CA HIS A 191 -9.49 -3.03 23.44
C HIS A 191 -9.67 -2.52 22.03
N LEU A 192 -10.44 -3.22 21.19
CA LEU A 192 -10.74 -2.80 19.80
C LEU A 192 -11.48 -1.45 19.78
N ASP A 193 -12.47 -1.27 20.64
CA ASP A 193 -13.25 -0.04 20.76
C ASP A 193 -12.38 1.17 21.16
N LYS A 194 -11.44 0.98 22.10
CA LYS A 194 -10.45 2.01 22.45
C LYS A 194 -9.55 2.37 21.28
N LEU A 195 -9.09 1.37 20.54
CA LEU A 195 -8.19 1.57 19.41
C LEU A 195 -8.89 2.29 18.25
N ILE A 196 -10.10 1.87 17.89
CA ILE A 196 -10.94 2.55 16.90
C ILE A 196 -11.24 3.98 17.33
N GLY A 197 -11.61 4.19 18.59
CA GLY A 197 -11.87 5.52 19.13
C GLY A 197 -10.65 6.45 19.05
N ALA A 198 -9.45 5.93 19.30
CA ALA A 198 -8.22 6.70 19.14
C ALA A 198 -7.94 7.10 17.69
N LEU A 199 -8.15 6.18 16.73
CA LEU A 199 -7.98 6.47 15.29
C LEU A 199 -9.01 7.48 14.77
N LEU A 200 -10.23 7.48 15.34
CA LEU A 200 -11.28 8.45 15.02
C LEU A 200 -11.17 9.77 15.81
N GLY A 201 -10.18 9.89 16.70
CA GLY A 201 -10.00 11.09 17.53
C GLY A 201 -11.05 11.26 18.64
N THR A 202 -11.83 10.22 18.96
CA THR A 202 -12.91 10.26 19.96
C THR A 202 -12.50 9.74 21.33
N ARG A 203 -11.32 9.11 21.44
CA ARG A 203 -10.77 8.58 22.69
C ARG A 203 -9.26 8.78 22.76
N GLU A 204 -8.75 8.96 23.97
CA GLU A 204 -7.32 9.00 24.23
C GLU A 204 -6.80 7.59 24.54
N THR A 205 -5.92 7.11 23.65
CA THR A 205 -5.20 5.84 23.82
C THR A 205 -3.83 6.00 23.18
N ALA A 206 -2.80 5.46 23.80
CA ALA A 206 -1.46 5.45 23.20
C ALA A 206 -1.49 4.68 21.87
N LEU A 207 -0.91 5.28 20.83
CA LEU A 207 -0.76 4.69 19.50
C LEU A 207 0.73 4.45 19.23
N GLU A 208 1.06 3.29 18.69
CA GLU A 208 2.44 2.86 18.46
C GLU A 208 2.97 3.33 17.10
N THR A 209 2.11 3.35 16.07
CA THR A 209 2.54 3.71 14.72
C THR A 209 2.55 5.23 14.51
N SER A 210 3.49 5.71 13.69
CA SER A 210 3.57 7.13 13.32
C SER A 210 2.36 7.56 12.49
N SER A 211 1.85 6.69 11.61
CA SER A 211 0.67 6.96 10.79
C SER A 211 -0.61 7.12 11.63
N ALA A 212 -0.81 6.24 12.63
CA ALA A 212 -1.94 6.35 13.55
C ALA A 212 -1.86 7.63 14.41
N ARG A 213 -0.65 7.97 14.92
CA ARG A 213 -0.44 9.22 15.66
C ARG A 213 -0.70 10.46 14.80
N ALA A 214 -0.23 10.47 13.55
CA ALA A 214 -0.45 11.56 12.62
C ALA A 214 -1.94 11.74 12.31
N ARG A 215 -2.67 10.63 12.11
CA ARG A 215 -4.13 10.66 11.91
C ARG A 215 -4.84 11.26 13.12
N ARG A 216 -4.52 10.82 14.33
CA ARG A 216 -5.10 11.39 15.56
C ARG A 216 -4.82 12.89 15.69
N ALA A 217 -3.65 13.33 15.23
CA ALA A 217 -3.29 14.76 15.19
C ALA A 217 -3.95 15.55 14.05
N GLY A 218 -4.85 14.93 13.26
CA GLY A 218 -5.53 15.56 12.13
C GLY A 218 -4.65 15.76 10.88
N ARG A 219 -3.49 15.09 10.81
CA ARG A 219 -2.53 15.17 9.70
C ARG A 219 -2.16 13.79 9.14
N PRO A 220 -3.15 13.01 8.66
CA PRO A 220 -2.90 11.68 8.15
C PRO A 220 -2.08 11.76 6.85
N TYR A 221 -1.25 10.72 6.61
CA TYR A 221 -0.43 10.61 5.41
C TYR A 221 -0.50 9.19 4.82
N ASP A 222 -0.01 9.04 3.59
CA ASP A 222 0.09 7.75 2.91
C ASP A 222 1.43 7.07 3.22
N PRO A 223 1.47 6.00 4.04
CA PRO A 223 2.72 5.31 4.39
C PRO A 223 3.43 4.69 3.18
N HIS A 224 2.67 4.26 2.16
CA HIS A 224 3.27 3.68 0.96
C HIS A 224 4.05 4.75 0.17
N ARG A 225 3.51 5.96 0.05
CA ARG A 225 4.21 7.08 -0.58
C ARG A 225 5.44 7.51 0.23
N GLN A 226 5.38 7.45 1.56
CA GLN A 226 6.54 7.68 2.41
C GLN A 226 7.66 6.67 2.13
N SER A 227 7.34 5.40 2.02
CA SER A 227 8.31 4.36 1.66
C SER A 227 8.96 4.60 0.29
N LEU A 228 8.20 5.12 -0.69
CA LEU A 228 8.76 5.53 -1.99
C LEU A 228 9.70 6.74 -1.86
N PHE A 229 9.36 7.73 -1.03
CA PHE A 229 10.25 8.86 -0.75
C PHE A 229 11.53 8.43 -0.05
N GLU A 230 11.46 7.49 0.90
CA GLU A 230 12.64 6.89 1.54
C GLU A 230 13.55 6.22 0.52
N THR A 231 12.98 5.41 -0.37
CA THR A 231 13.71 4.72 -1.44
C THR A 231 14.39 5.72 -2.38
N LEU A 232 13.64 6.75 -2.82
CA LEU A 232 14.18 7.82 -3.67
C LEU A 232 15.31 8.59 -2.96
N HIS A 233 15.10 8.97 -1.70
CA HIS A 233 16.10 9.66 -0.89
C HIS A 233 17.39 8.84 -0.76
N ALA A 234 17.27 7.52 -0.47
CA ALA A 234 18.42 6.63 -0.38
C ALA A 234 19.16 6.53 -1.73
N ALA A 235 18.45 6.42 -2.85
CA ALA A 235 19.03 6.36 -4.18
C ALA A 235 19.76 7.67 -4.54
N LEU A 236 19.17 8.83 -4.24
CA LEU A 236 19.79 10.14 -4.49
C LEU A 236 21.05 10.33 -3.64
N ARG A 237 21.05 9.90 -2.38
CA ARG A 237 22.24 9.95 -1.53
C ARG A 237 23.36 9.02 -1.97
N ALA A 238 23.03 7.90 -2.59
CA ALA A 238 24.04 6.98 -3.13
C ALA A 238 24.63 7.45 -4.47
N SER A 239 24.02 8.44 -5.13
CA SER A 239 24.45 8.97 -6.43
C SER A 239 25.16 10.30 -6.22
N PRO A 240 26.41 10.47 -6.66
CA PRO A 240 27.09 11.77 -6.55
C PRO A 240 26.36 12.82 -7.39
N PRO A 241 26.15 14.05 -6.83
CA PRO A 241 25.45 15.10 -7.54
C PRO A 241 26.27 15.55 -8.77
N ILE A 242 25.60 15.62 -9.93
CA ILE A 242 26.21 16.17 -11.14
C ILE A 242 26.08 17.69 -11.10
N ILE A 243 27.18 18.37 -10.79
CA ILE A 243 27.22 19.84 -10.80
C ILE A 243 27.42 20.32 -12.23
N ARG A 244 26.44 21.04 -12.77
CA ARG A 244 26.55 21.73 -14.05
C ARG A 244 26.50 23.25 -13.80
N LEU A 245 27.56 23.94 -14.17
CA LEU A 245 27.54 25.40 -14.15
C LEU A 245 26.50 25.88 -15.18
N ALA A 246 25.54 26.67 -14.72
CA ALA A 246 24.60 27.32 -15.62
C ALA A 246 25.36 28.40 -16.43
N PRO A 247 25.33 28.33 -17.77
CA PRO A 247 25.94 29.39 -18.59
C PRO A 247 25.24 30.73 -18.30
N ALA A 248 26.01 31.84 -18.35
CA ALA A 248 25.43 33.17 -18.28
C ALA A 248 24.38 33.33 -19.39
N ARG A 249 23.18 33.72 -19.02
CA ARG A 249 22.03 33.82 -19.93
C ARG A 249 21.66 35.30 -20.09
N THR A 250 21.52 35.73 -21.36
CA THR A 250 20.84 36.98 -21.66
C THR A 250 19.33 36.81 -21.38
N PRO A 251 18.59 37.91 -21.12
CA PRO A 251 17.13 37.84 -20.93
C PRO A 251 16.41 37.09 -22.04
N ASP A 252 16.80 37.30 -23.31
CA ASP A 252 16.19 36.65 -24.47
C ASP A 252 16.43 35.16 -24.45
N ARG A 253 17.64 34.70 -24.14
CA ARG A 253 17.93 33.25 -24.02
C ARG A 253 17.17 32.62 -22.85
N ALA A 254 16.97 33.37 -21.76
CA ALA A 254 16.19 32.88 -20.63
C ALA A 254 14.70 32.73 -21.01
N ALA A 255 14.14 33.70 -21.76
CA ALA A 255 12.76 33.64 -22.24
C ALA A 255 12.54 32.46 -23.22
N VAL A 256 13.46 32.26 -24.18
CA VAL A 256 13.40 31.17 -25.13
C VAL A 256 13.49 29.80 -24.42
N LEU A 257 14.35 29.68 -23.40
CA LEU A 257 14.43 28.42 -22.63
C LEU A 257 13.12 28.17 -21.87
N ALA A 258 12.58 29.18 -21.18
CA ALA A 258 11.31 29.06 -20.48
C ALA A 258 10.15 28.67 -21.42
N PHE A 259 10.19 29.22 -22.67
CA PHE A 259 9.25 28.85 -23.72
C PHE A 259 9.32 27.35 -24.04
N TYR A 260 10.50 26.82 -24.32
CA TYR A 260 10.64 25.40 -24.65
C TYR A 260 10.36 24.48 -23.46
N GLU A 261 10.73 24.87 -22.23
CA GLU A 261 10.36 24.12 -21.03
C GLU A 261 8.83 24.03 -20.87
N SER A 262 8.12 25.13 -21.09
CA SER A 262 6.66 25.16 -21.06
C SER A 262 6.03 24.38 -22.23
N TYR A 263 6.53 24.57 -23.44
CA TYR A 263 6.04 23.93 -24.65
C TYR A 263 6.11 22.41 -24.54
N PHE A 264 7.29 21.86 -24.23
CA PHE A 264 7.48 20.41 -24.14
C PHE A 264 6.76 19.80 -22.94
N SER A 265 6.65 20.48 -21.82
CA SER A 265 5.88 19.99 -20.67
C SER A 265 4.43 19.78 -21.03
N ASN A 266 3.80 20.77 -21.66
CA ASN A 266 2.41 20.68 -22.08
C ASN A 266 2.22 19.67 -23.24
N PHE A 267 3.14 19.62 -24.18
CA PHE A 267 3.10 18.68 -25.31
C PHE A 267 3.10 17.21 -24.83
N ILE A 268 3.96 16.87 -23.88
CA ILE A 268 4.03 15.51 -23.29
C ILE A 268 2.71 15.15 -22.57
N GLU A 269 2.01 16.12 -22.01
CA GLU A 269 0.72 15.94 -21.35
C GLU A 269 -0.48 15.94 -22.30
N GLY A 270 -0.23 16.05 -23.62
CA GLY A 270 -1.26 15.99 -24.66
C GLY A 270 -1.83 17.35 -25.09
N THR A 271 -1.27 18.45 -24.60
CA THR A 271 -1.62 19.81 -25.08
C THR A 271 -0.70 20.15 -26.25
N GLU A 272 -1.07 19.74 -27.45
CA GLU A 272 -0.26 19.90 -28.66
C GLU A 272 -0.68 21.16 -29.44
N PHE A 273 0.28 22.06 -29.66
CA PHE A 273 0.21 23.18 -30.59
C PHE A 273 1.41 23.10 -31.57
N PRO A 274 1.29 23.61 -32.81
CA PRO A 274 2.45 23.95 -33.62
C PRO A 274 3.37 24.92 -32.87
N VAL A 275 4.67 24.81 -33.04
CA VAL A 275 5.64 25.64 -32.29
C VAL A 275 5.40 27.13 -32.50
N ASP A 276 5.08 27.54 -33.72
CA ASP A 276 4.82 28.93 -34.08
C ASP A 276 3.56 29.45 -33.38
N GLU A 277 2.48 28.66 -33.36
CA GLU A 277 1.24 28.99 -32.65
C GLU A 277 1.48 29.10 -31.14
N ALA A 278 2.23 28.17 -30.56
CA ALA A 278 2.62 28.26 -29.14
C ALA A 278 3.48 29.50 -28.84
N ALA A 279 4.35 29.92 -29.75
CA ALA A 279 5.13 31.15 -29.61
C ALA A 279 4.22 32.40 -29.66
N GLU A 280 3.23 32.43 -30.55
CA GLU A 280 2.25 33.52 -30.60
C GLU A 280 1.42 33.61 -29.31
N ILE A 281 1.03 32.44 -28.73
CA ILE A 281 0.34 32.40 -27.44
C ILE A 281 1.20 33.02 -26.34
N VAL A 282 2.48 32.64 -26.27
CA VAL A 282 3.37 33.01 -25.17
C VAL A 282 3.90 34.45 -25.32
N PHE A 283 4.34 34.84 -26.51
CA PHE A 283 5.04 36.12 -26.71
C PHE A 283 4.12 37.25 -27.19
N GLU A 284 3.02 36.92 -27.88
CA GLU A 284 2.08 37.89 -28.40
C GLU A 284 0.73 37.90 -27.64
N GLY A 285 0.51 36.91 -26.74
CA GLY A 285 -0.74 36.80 -25.99
C GLY A 285 -1.94 36.39 -26.83
N ARG A 286 -1.72 35.79 -28.02
CA ARG A 286 -2.78 35.40 -28.95
C ARG A 286 -3.43 34.10 -28.52
N ILE A 287 -4.61 34.16 -27.94
CA ILE A 287 -5.36 33.01 -27.48
C ILE A 287 -6.27 32.49 -28.58
N PRO A 288 -6.12 31.26 -29.09
CA PRO A 288 -6.99 30.66 -30.10
C PRO A 288 -8.40 30.46 -29.55
N ALA A 289 -9.42 30.93 -30.30
CA ALA A 289 -10.84 30.87 -29.88
C ALA A 289 -11.34 29.41 -29.69
N GLY A 290 -10.80 28.47 -30.44
CA GLY A 290 -11.19 27.05 -30.33
C GLY A 290 -10.54 26.27 -29.17
N ARG A 291 -9.46 26.79 -28.58
CA ARG A 291 -8.67 26.08 -27.54
C ARG A 291 -8.14 27.03 -26.45
N PRO A 292 -8.99 27.88 -25.87
CA PRO A 292 -8.51 28.90 -24.91
C PRO A 292 -7.91 28.28 -23.64
N GLU A 293 -8.47 27.19 -23.14
CA GLU A 293 -7.99 26.52 -21.92
C GLU A 293 -6.58 25.95 -22.11
N ASP A 294 -6.34 25.27 -23.25
CA ASP A 294 -5.05 24.69 -23.59
C ASP A 294 -3.98 25.79 -23.77
N ALA A 295 -4.33 26.89 -24.39
CA ALA A 295 -3.44 28.05 -24.55
C ALA A 295 -3.09 28.68 -23.17
N HIS A 296 -4.06 28.75 -22.27
CA HIS A 296 -3.82 29.21 -20.90
C HIS A 296 -2.91 28.28 -20.11
N ASP A 297 -2.96 26.95 -20.33
CA ASP A 297 -2.06 25.99 -19.69
C ASP A 297 -0.60 26.24 -20.11
N VAL A 298 -0.35 26.41 -21.42
CA VAL A 298 0.97 26.76 -21.96
C VAL A 298 1.46 28.10 -21.38
N LEU A 299 0.61 29.13 -21.39
CA LEU A 299 0.93 30.46 -20.90
C LEU A 299 1.18 30.47 -19.39
N GLY A 300 0.39 29.73 -18.60
CA GLY A 300 0.54 29.59 -17.14
C GLY A 300 1.87 28.92 -16.79
N THR A 301 2.22 27.84 -17.48
CA THR A 301 3.50 27.14 -17.32
C THR A 301 4.66 28.04 -17.70
N TYR A 302 4.56 28.79 -18.81
CA TYR A 302 5.60 29.76 -19.23
C TYR A 302 5.81 30.85 -18.19
N ARG A 303 4.76 31.41 -17.60
CA ARG A 303 4.86 32.44 -16.56
C ARG A 303 5.69 31.97 -15.37
N LEU A 304 5.50 30.74 -14.93
CA LEU A 304 6.33 30.15 -13.86
C LEU A 304 7.77 29.92 -14.30
N ALA A 305 7.97 29.34 -15.49
CA ALA A 305 9.29 29.02 -16.03
C ALA A 305 10.11 30.29 -16.31
N ALA A 306 9.47 31.40 -16.69
CA ALA A 306 10.12 32.66 -17.00
C ALA A 306 10.39 33.53 -15.75
N ASP A 307 9.65 33.33 -14.64
CA ASP A 307 9.81 34.14 -13.42
C ASP A 307 11.09 33.76 -12.66
N PRO A 308 12.10 34.65 -12.62
CA PRO A 308 13.36 34.38 -11.90
C PRO A 308 13.18 34.30 -10.38
N VAL A 309 12.16 34.92 -9.82
CA VAL A 309 11.86 34.91 -8.38
C VAL A 309 11.25 33.53 -8.02
N ASP A 310 10.24 33.08 -8.76
CA ASP A 310 9.60 31.82 -8.49
C ASP A 310 10.55 30.63 -8.73
N ARG A 311 11.39 30.70 -9.75
CA ARG A 311 12.42 29.66 -10.05
C ARG A 311 13.45 29.48 -8.94
N ARG A 312 13.75 30.52 -8.17
CA ARG A 312 14.70 30.50 -7.04
C ARG A 312 14.01 30.24 -5.71
N ARG A 313 12.69 30.15 -5.71
CA ARG A 313 11.91 30.00 -4.48
C ARG A 313 12.03 28.57 -3.97
N VAL A 314 12.77 28.42 -2.86
CA VAL A 314 12.97 27.16 -2.14
C VAL A 314 12.11 27.18 -0.88
N PRO A 315 11.32 26.12 -0.61
CA PRO A 315 10.46 26.09 0.57
C PRO A 315 11.30 26.06 1.86
N LYS A 316 10.97 26.91 2.82
CA LYS A 316 11.67 27.03 4.12
C LYS A 316 11.21 25.98 5.12
N ASN A 317 9.96 25.57 5.01
CA ASN A 317 9.32 24.56 5.86
C ASN A 317 8.17 23.88 5.09
N ALA A 318 7.55 22.88 5.70
CA ALA A 318 6.48 22.12 5.06
C ALA A 318 5.26 22.98 4.69
N SER A 319 4.87 23.94 5.54
CA SER A 319 3.75 24.85 5.23
C SER A 319 4.05 25.71 4.01
N ASP A 320 5.27 26.28 3.95
CA ASP A 320 5.70 27.09 2.79
C ASP A 320 5.74 26.25 1.50
N LEU A 321 6.12 24.94 1.57
CA LEU A 321 5.99 24.02 0.44
C LEU A 321 4.53 23.92 -0.04
N LEU A 322 3.58 23.71 0.87
CA LEU A 322 2.18 23.59 0.51
C LEU A 322 1.65 24.89 -0.14
N ASP A 323 2.03 26.04 0.38
CA ASP A 323 1.64 27.35 -0.15
C ASP A 323 2.25 27.60 -1.54
N ILE A 324 3.53 27.25 -1.75
CA ILE A 324 4.18 27.32 -3.06
C ILE A 324 3.46 26.44 -4.07
N LEU A 325 3.14 25.20 -3.72
CA LEU A 325 2.45 24.28 -4.61
C LEU A 325 1.04 24.80 -4.99
N LYS A 326 0.28 25.32 -4.02
CA LYS A 326 -1.03 25.94 -4.27
C LYS A 326 -0.91 27.15 -5.21
N GLN A 327 0.07 28.01 -4.97
CA GLN A 327 0.30 29.19 -5.81
C GLN A 327 0.69 28.84 -7.24
N ARG A 328 1.61 27.87 -7.42
CA ARG A 328 2.00 27.39 -8.75
C ARG A 328 0.84 26.73 -9.47
N HIS A 329 0.07 25.89 -8.79
CA HIS A 329 -1.14 25.30 -9.34
C HIS A 329 -2.17 26.36 -9.76
N ALA A 330 -2.37 27.41 -8.97
CA ALA A 330 -3.25 28.55 -9.33
C ALA A 330 -2.78 29.24 -10.60
N THR A 331 -1.47 29.41 -10.79
CA THR A 331 -0.91 30.05 -11.99
C THR A 331 -1.07 29.19 -13.24
N VAL A 332 -0.74 27.91 -13.15
CA VAL A 332 -0.83 26.98 -14.29
C VAL A 332 -2.28 26.76 -14.69
N MET A 333 -3.15 26.48 -13.72
CA MET A 333 -4.56 26.12 -13.96
C MET A 333 -5.50 27.33 -14.02
N GLY A 334 -4.98 28.56 -14.11
CA GLY A 334 -5.78 29.79 -14.07
C GLY A 334 -6.84 29.89 -15.19
N GLY A 335 -6.64 29.22 -16.32
CA GLY A 335 -7.60 29.11 -17.41
C GLY A 335 -8.67 28.03 -17.22
N ARG A 336 -8.60 27.22 -16.16
CA ARG A 336 -9.48 26.09 -15.90
C ARG A 336 -10.16 26.20 -14.54
N PRO A 337 -11.19 27.07 -14.37
CA PRO A 337 -11.84 27.26 -13.06
C PRO A 337 -12.51 25.98 -12.52
N ASP A 338 -12.92 25.07 -13.39
CA ASP A 338 -13.47 23.75 -13.03
C ASP A 338 -12.47 22.84 -12.31
N LYS A 339 -11.17 23.07 -12.46
CA LYS A 339 -10.08 22.36 -11.78
C LYS A 339 -9.71 22.99 -10.42
N MET A 340 -10.44 23.98 -9.98
CA MET A 340 -10.23 24.70 -8.70
C MET A 340 -8.75 25.14 -8.51
N PRO A 341 -8.25 26.10 -9.31
CA PRO A 341 -6.88 26.57 -9.23
C PRO A 341 -6.44 26.92 -7.81
N GLY A 342 -5.27 26.45 -7.39
CA GLY A 342 -4.71 26.74 -6.06
C GLY A 342 -5.27 25.90 -4.91
N ILE A 343 -6.12 24.93 -5.20
CA ILE A 343 -6.72 24.04 -4.19
C ILE A 343 -6.25 22.61 -4.42
N PHE A 344 -5.87 21.91 -3.35
CA PHE A 344 -5.60 20.47 -3.43
C PHE A 344 -6.88 19.71 -3.78
N LYS A 345 -6.73 18.61 -4.47
CA LYS A 345 -7.83 17.79 -4.95
C LYS A 345 -8.77 17.34 -3.82
N SER A 346 -10.07 17.33 -4.09
CA SER A 346 -11.12 16.81 -3.21
C SER A 346 -11.63 15.42 -3.63
N ARG A 347 -11.19 14.90 -4.78
CA ARG A 347 -11.57 13.59 -5.33
C ARG A 347 -10.35 12.73 -5.63
N SER A 348 -10.50 11.42 -5.50
CA SER A 348 -9.48 10.47 -5.92
C SER A 348 -9.30 10.52 -7.44
N ASN A 349 -8.06 10.36 -7.90
CA ASN A 349 -7.70 10.33 -9.31
C ASN A 349 -6.65 9.23 -9.57
N GLN A 350 -6.56 8.81 -10.82
CA GLN A 350 -5.53 7.87 -11.30
C GLN A 350 -5.10 8.23 -12.72
N ALA A 351 -3.90 7.82 -13.09
CA ALA A 351 -3.40 7.90 -14.45
C ALA A 351 -2.90 6.50 -14.87
N GLY A 352 -3.52 5.91 -15.89
CA GLY A 352 -3.29 4.52 -16.26
C GLY A 352 -3.57 3.58 -15.07
N SER A 353 -2.58 2.79 -14.68
CA SER A 353 -2.64 1.91 -13.50
C SER A 353 -2.21 2.57 -12.19
N THR A 354 -1.73 3.81 -12.22
CA THR A 354 -1.24 4.52 -11.03
C THR A 354 -2.37 5.24 -10.31
N VAL A 355 -2.70 4.77 -9.12
CA VAL A 355 -3.62 5.47 -8.21
C VAL A 355 -2.83 6.50 -7.41
N PHE A 356 -3.27 7.76 -7.43
CA PHE A 356 -2.64 8.83 -6.66
C PHE A 356 -3.09 8.83 -5.19
N VAL A 357 -2.33 9.52 -4.34
CA VAL A 357 -2.64 9.70 -2.91
C VAL A 357 -4.08 10.15 -2.73
N ALA A 358 -4.79 9.57 -1.76
CA ALA A 358 -6.17 9.98 -1.46
C ALA A 358 -6.23 11.46 -1.01
N PRO A 359 -7.31 12.18 -1.29
CA PRO A 359 -7.39 13.63 -1.05
C PRO A 359 -7.06 14.04 0.39
N ASP A 360 -7.60 13.32 1.37
CA ASP A 360 -7.39 13.57 2.81
C ASP A 360 -5.97 13.30 3.30
N LEU A 361 -5.14 12.64 2.48
CA LEU A 361 -3.75 12.28 2.80
C LEU A 361 -2.72 13.17 2.09
N VAL A 362 -3.13 14.03 1.15
CA VAL A 362 -2.20 14.79 0.30
C VAL A 362 -1.31 15.71 1.14
N GLU A 363 -1.89 16.57 1.96
CA GLU A 363 -1.14 17.55 2.73
C GLU A 363 -0.17 16.88 3.71
N GLY A 364 -0.64 15.91 4.51
CA GLY A 364 0.22 15.19 5.44
C GLY A 364 1.33 14.38 4.75
N THR A 365 1.05 13.83 3.55
CA THR A 365 2.08 13.11 2.76
C THR A 365 3.17 14.07 2.27
N LEU A 366 2.81 15.25 1.81
CA LEU A 366 3.77 16.29 1.38
C LEU A 366 4.57 16.85 2.57
N GLU A 367 3.92 17.08 3.72
CA GLU A 367 4.59 17.52 4.95
C GLU A 367 5.65 16.52 5.42
N GLN A 368 5.31 15.22 5.44
CA GLN A 368 6.27 14.17 5.78
C GLN A 368 7.39 14.05 4.74
N GLY A 369 7.05 14.12 3.45
CA GLY A 369 8.01 14.08 2.34
C GLY A 369 9.01 15.23 2.38
N PHE A 370 8.61 16.41 2.84
CA PHE A 370 9.50 17.56 3.00
C PHE A 370 10.69 17.29 3.94
N GLY A 371 10.53 16.39 4.93
CA GLY A 371 11.61 15.95 5.80
C GLY A 371 12.79 15.33 5.04
N PHE A 372 12.52 14.52 4.04
CA PHE A 372 13.54 13.90 3.18
C PHE A 372 14.25 14.93 2.31
N TYR A 373 13.49 15.86 1.71
CA TYR A 373 14.04 16.96 0.93
C TYR A 373 15.01 17.82 1.75
N ARG A 374 14.62 18.24 2.95
CA ARG A 374 15.48 19.04 3.84
C ARG A 374 16.77 18.31 4.20
N ASN A 375 16.71 17.02 4.48
CA ASN A 375 17.87 16.19 4.79
C ASN A 375 18.80 16.04 3.58
N LEU A 376 18.25 15.92 2.36
CA LEU A 376 19.01 15.83 1.12
C LEU A 376 19.75 17.15 0.85
N VAL A 377 19.08 18.29 0.98
CA VAL A 377 19.69 19.61 0.79
C VAL A 377 20.82 19.84 1.79
N SER A 378 20.61 19.53 3.07
CA SER A 378 21.68 19.63 4.09
C SER A 378 22.87 18.74 3.76
N TRP A 379 22.64 17.52 3.26
CA TRP A 379 23.72 16.61 2.85
C TRP A 379 24.48 17.13 1.63
N ILE A 380 23.81 17.68 0.61
CA ILE A 380 24.44 18.28 -0.57
C ILE A 380 25.34 19.44 -0.14
N ILE A 381 24.86 20.34 0.71
CA ILE A 381 25.63 21.49 1.21
C ILE A 381 26.84 21.00 1.99
N SER A 382 26.69 20.09 2.96
CA SER A 382 27.80 19.58 3.78
C SER A 382 28.84 18.78 2.99
N SER A 383 28.44 18.13 1.89
CA SER A 383 29.35 17.41 1.00
C SER A 383 30.20 18.36 0.13
N HIS A 384 29.86 19.64 0.07
CA HIS A 384 30.49 20.66 -0.77
C HIS A 384 31.29 21.74 -0.03
N ASP A 385 31.42 21.62 1.30
CA ASP A 385 32.21 22.59 2.11
C ASP A 385 33.69 22.66 1.74
N HIS A 386 34.16 21.95 0.72
CA HIS A 386 35.50 22.06 0.15
C HIS A 386 35.55 22.57 -1.30
N ALA A 387 34.43 22.93 -1.91
CA ALA A 387 34.44 23.52 -3.25
C ALA A 387 33.31 24.56 -3.40
N PHE A 388 33.70 25.82 -3.51
CA PHE A 388 32.88 27.01 -3.81
C PHE A 388 31.48 26.73 -4.32
N CYS A 389 30.49 26.98 -3.49
CA CYS A 389 29.08 26.77 -3.84
C CYS A 389 28.38 28.10 -4.11
N SER A 390 28.25 28.46 -5.39
CA SER A 390 27.12 29.22 -5.91
C SER A 390 26.31 28.25 -6.77
N ALA A 391 25.64 27.32 -6.14
CA ALA A 391 24.78 26.36 -6.83
C ALA A 391 23.35 26.85 -6.82
N SER A 392 22.87 27.33 -7.97
CA SER A 392 21.45 27.32 -8.30
C SER A 392 21.10 25.85 -8.54
N VAL A 393 20.60 25.17 -7.50
CA VAL A 393 20.01 23.84 -7.63
C VAL A 393 18.56 24.03 -8.01
N LEU A 394 18.24 23.73 -9.26
CA LEU A 394 16.98 23.22 -9.78
C LEU A 394 17.29 22.41 -11.02
#